data_f3ad47378d83ebf92577fd6b0c2c8b38
#
_entry.id   f3ad47378d83ebf92577fd6b0c2c8b38
#
_cell.length_a   1.000
_cell.length_b   1.000
_cell.length_c   1.000
_cell.angle_alpha   90.00
_cell.angle_beta   90.00
_cell.angle_gamma   90.00
#
_symmetry.space_group_name_H-M   'P 1'
#
loop_
_entity.id
_entity.type
_entity.pdbx_description
1 polymer ?
#
loop_
_entity_poly.entity_id
_entity_poly.type
_entity_poly.pdbx_seq_one_letter_code
_entity_poly.pdbx_strand_id
1 'polypeptide(L)'
;MEQQSLFGNRAGQDMPLATRMRPRTLEEFAGQRYLLGKGKVLRQLIEEDRVSSMIFWGPPGVGKTTLAQIIAARTKANFINFSAVTSGIKEIRGVMSEAEQNHRMGERTLLFIDEIHRFNKAQQDAFLPFVEKGSIVLIGATTENPSFEVNAALLSRCKVFVLQALSEDELVELMKRAIKDPRGFGNQTVEITDEMLKMLAAFANGDARTALGTLEMVVLNGHREGDKTTVTMETLEQCISRKSLLYDKTGEEHYNIISALHKSMRNSDPDAAVYWLSRMLEAGEDPLYVARRLIRFASEDVGMADSRALEIAVAAYQASHFIGMPECSVNLTHAVVYLSMAPKSNALYVAYESAKKDAQKMISEPVPLVIRNAPTKLMKELHYGEGYEYAHDTAEKLTAMQCLPDSLAGKKYYRPTEQGSEARVKERLRQIEAWKAERRKK
;
A
#
# COMPACT_ATOMS: atom_id res chain seq x y z
N MET A 1 -21.28 -36.66 42.84
CA MET A 1 -22.13 -36.44 41.62
C MET A 1 -21.58 -35.25 40.88
N GLU A 2 -20.73 -35.54 39.90
CA GLU A 2 -20.14 -34.51 39.03
C GLU A 2 -21.22 -34.01 38.07
N GLN A 3 -21.57 -32.75 38.19
CA GLN A 3 -22.31 -32.04 37.14
C GLN A 3 -21.36 -31.80 35.99
N GLN A 4 -21.34 -32.71 35.01
CA GLN A 4 -20.77 -32.43 33.69
C GLN A 4 -21.55 -31.26 33.07
N SER A 5 -20.87 -30.14 32.89
CA SER A 5 -21.39 -28.95 32.26
C SER A 5 -21.79 -29.28 30.81
N LEU A 6 -23.10 -29.29 30.57
CA LEU A 6 -23.72 -29.42 29.23
C LEU A 6 -23.33 -28.28 28.23
N PHE A 7 -22.55 -27.30 28.69
CA PHE A 7 -22.16 -26.10 27.90
C PHE A 7 -20.69 -26.09 27.48
N GLY A 8 -19.91 -27.14 27.87
CA GLY A 8 -18.43 -27.14 27.63
C GLY A 8 -18.00 -27.25 26.14
N ASN A 9 -18.86 -27.66 25.22
CA ASN A 9 -18.50 -27.91 23.82
C ASN A 9 -19.08 -26.89 22.82
N ARG A 10 -19.96 -25.96 23.21
CA ARG A 10 -20.54 -24.96 22.32
C ARG A 10 -19.72 -23.68 22.18
N ALA A 11 -18.94 -23.32 23.18
CA ALA A 11 -18.15 -22.08 23.17
C ALA A 11 -17.11 -21.99 22.03
N GLY A 12 -16.70 -23.10 21.42
CA GLY A 12 -15.78 -23.14 20.30
C GLY A 12 -16.46 -23.01 18.92
N GLN A 13 -17.75 -23.38 18.83
CA GLN A 13 -18.49 -23.35 17.55
C GLN A 13 -19.11 -22.01 17.24
N ASP A 14 -19.26 -21.13 18.24
CA ASP A 14 -19.83 -19.78 18.07
C ASP A 14 -18.80 -18.75 17.55
N MET A 15 -17.52 -19.11 17.47
CA MET A 15 -16.50 -18.23 16.89
C MET A 15 -16.52 -18.27 15.36
N PRO A 16 -16.30 -17.12 14.68
CA PRO A 16 -16.21 -17.09 13.21
C PRO A 16 -15.18 -18.07 12.65
N LEU A 17 -15.47 -18.68 11.51
CA LEU A 17 -14.61 -19.66 10.85
C LEU A 17 -13.18 -19.17 10.68
N ALA A 18 -13.01 -17.90 10.30
CA ALA A 18 -11.68 -17.28 10.16
C ALA A 18 -10.88 -17.28 11.48
N THR A 19 -11.55 -17.23 12.62
CA THR A 19 -10.91 -17.32 13.94
C THR A 19 -10.57 -18.76 14.30
N ARG A 20 -11.48 -19.67 14.06
CA ARG A 20 -11.28 -21.12 14.32
C ARG A 20 -10.18 -21.73 13.47
N MET A 21 -10.09 -21.30 12.21
CA MET A 21 -9.11 -21.75 11.20
C MET A 21 -7.77 -21.03 11.27
N ARG A 22 -7.57 -20.15 12.26
CA ARG A 22 -6.30 -19.42 12.39
C ARG A 22 -5.13 -20.40 12.49
N PRO A 23 -4.09 -20.27 11.64
CA PRO A 23 -2.90 -21.11 11.68
C PRO A 23 -2.20 -21.04 13.03
N ARG A 24 -1.74 -22.17 13.54
CA ARG A 24 -1.00 -22.31 14.80
C ARG A 24 0.48 -22.53 14.57
N THR A 25 0.87 -22.99 13.38
CA THR A 25 2.25 -23.26 12.99
C THR A 25 2.57 -22.63 11.64
N LEU A 26 3.86 -22.54 11.30
CA LEU A 26 4.30 -22.05 9.99
C LEU A 26 3.85 -22.95 8.84
N GLU A 27 3.68 -24.25 9.12
CA GLU A 27 3.23 -25.24 8.12
C GLU A 27 1.74 -25.06 7.76
N GLU A 28 0.94 -24.61 8.73
CA GLU A 28 -0.47 -24.28 8.51
C GLU A 28 -0.65 -22.91 7.82
N PHE A 29 0.38 -22.08 7.78
CA PHE A 29 0.29 -20.71 7.26
C PHE A 29 0.09 -20.73 5.74
N ALA A 30 -1.01 -20.16 5.27
CA ALA A 30 -1.31 -20.07 3.84
C ALA A 30 -0.48 -18.97 3.17
N GLY A 31 0.04 -19.25 1.98
CA GLY A 31 0.78 -18.30 1.19
C GLY A 31 2.16 -17.93 1.73
N GLN A 32 2.66 -16.77 1.32
CA GLN A 32 3.93 -16.17 1.74
C GLN A 32 5.16 -17.10 1.57
N ARG A 33 5.14 -18.00 0.59
CA ARG A 33 6.23 -19.00 0.36
C ARG A 33 7.59 -18.35 0.15
N TYR A 34 7.64 -17.15 -0.40
CA TYR A 34 8.87 -16.40 -0.63
C TYR A 34 9.49 -15.84 0.67
N LEU A 35 8.71 -15.71 1.77
CA LEU A 35 9.18 -15.30 3.09
C LEU A 35 9.36 -16.49 4.05
N LEU A 36 8.41 -17.44 4.02
CA LEU A 36 8.28 -18.52 5.00
C LEU A 36 8.64 -19.89 4.44
N GLY A 37 9.03 -20.00 3.15
CA GLY A 37 9.51 -21.23 2.56
C GLY A 37 10.80 -21.72 3.20
N LYS A 38 11.12 -23.03 3.04
CA LYS A 38 12.37 -23.61 3.55
C LYS A 38 13.59 -22.80 3.03
N GLY A 39 14.51 -22.47 3.94
CA GLY A 39 15.72 -21.71 3.63
C GLY A 39 15.52 -20.19 3.46
N LYS A 40 14.33 -19.66 3.70
CA LYS A 40 14.07 -18.22 3.66
C LYS A 40 14.47 -17.55 4.97
N VAL A 41 14.96 -16.31 4.87
CA VAL A 41 15.55 -15.56 5.99
C VAL A 41 14.59 -15.44 7.18
N LEU A 42 13.31 -15.06 6.95
CA LEU A 42 12.35 -14.90 8.05
C LEU A 42 12.08 -16.25 8.74
N ARG A 43 11.93 -17.32 7.96
CA ARG A 43 11.75 -18.67 8.51
C ARG A 43 12.93 -19.10 9.37
N GLN A 44 14.17 -18.92 8.89
CA GLN A 44 15.37 -19.24 9.66
C GLN A 44 15.46 -18.45 10.96
N LEU A 45 15.18 -17.14 10.94
CA LEU A 45 15.15 -16.32 12.14
C LEU A 45 14.16 -16.83 13.20
N ILE A 46 12.99 -17.33 12.75
CA ILE A 46 11.97 -17.89 13.63
C ILE A 46 12.43 -19.28 14.16
N GLU A 47 12.97 -20.12 13.31
CA GLU A 47 13.39 -21.47 13.67
C GLU A 47 14.61 -21.48 14.60
N GLU A 48 15.53 -20.51 14.44
CA GLU A 48 16.74 -20.33 15.27
C GLU A 48 16.50 -19.48 16.53
N ASP A 49 15.27 -19.04 16.78
CA ASP A 49 14.93 -18.11 17.88
C ASP A 49 15.78 -16.82 17.90
N ARG A 50 16.08 -16.30 16.70
CA ARG A 50 16.86 -15.07 16.49
C ARG A 50 16.01 -13.92 15.97
N VAL A 51 14.78 -13.83 16.47
CA VAL A 51 13.83 -12.82 16.04
C VAL A 51 14.25 -11.46 16.55
N SER A 52 14.37 -10.50 15.66
CA SER A 52 14.61 -9.07 15.94
C SER A 52 13.36 -8.25 15.62
N SER A 53 13.34 -6.99 16.05
CA SER A 53 12.23 -6.08 15.75
C SER A 53 11.98 -5.95 14.25
N MET A 54 10.69 -5.95 13.85
CA MET A 54 10.29 -5.97 12.45
C MET A 54 8.95 -5.27 12.21
N ILE A 55 8.72 -4.91 10.95
CA ILE A 55 7.45 -4.36 10.48
C ILE A 55 6.88 -5.30 9.43
N PHE A 56 5.65 -5.75 9.60
CA PHE A 56 4.87 -6.47 8.60
C PHE A 56 4.01 -5.48 7.82
N TRP A 57 4.33 -5.30 6.55
CA TRP A 57 3.59 -4.45 5.64
C TRP A 57 2.85 -5.29 4.60
N GLY A 58 1.58 -5.03 4.39
CA GLY A 58 0.78 -5.70 3.37
C GLY A 58 -0.72 -5.49 3.55
N PRO A 59 -1.53 -5.93 2.59
CA PRO A 59 -2.98 -5.73 2.60
C PRO A 59 -3.65 -6.40 3.81
N PRO A 60 -4.93 -6.10 4.08
CA PRO A 60 -5.67 -6.78 5.15
C PRO A 60 -5.81 -8.28 4.84
N GLY A 61 -6.06 -9.08 5.89
CA GLY A 61 -6.36 -10.51 5.77
C GLY A 61 -5.21 -11.45 5.36
N VAL A 62 -3.99 -10.95 5.11
CA VAL A 62 -2.83 -11.78 4.70
C VAL A 62 -2.10 -12.47 5.85
N GLY A 63 -2.59 -12.33 7.09
CA GLY A 63 -2.09 -13.07 8.25
C GLY A 63 -1.02 -12.34 9.09
N LYS A 64 -0.85 -11.01 9.00
CA LYS A 64 0.16 -10.25 9.79
C LYS A 64 0.09 -10.56 11.28
N THR A 65 -1.08 -10.42 11.89
CA THR A 65 -1.32 -10.72 13.33
C THR A 65 -1.09 -12.19 13.65
N THR A 66 -1.52 -13.09 12.77
CA THR A 66 -1.36 -14.54 12.93
C THR A 66 0.13 -14.93 12.90
N LEU A 67 0.90 -14.36 11.97
CA LEU A 67 2.33 -14.62 11.89
C LEU A 67 3.06 -14.17 13.17
N ALA A 68 2.71 -13.00 13.72
CA ALA A 68 3.26 -12.53 14.98
C ALA A 68 2.95 -13.49 16.16
N GLN A 69 1.73 -14.03 16.22
CA GLN A 69 1.35 -15.02 17.23
C GLN A 69 2.12 -16.34 17.09
N ILE A 70 2.32 -16.83 15.86
CA ILE A 70 3.13 -18.02 15.60
C ILE A 70 4.57 -17.80 16.03
N ILE A 71 5.15 -16.62 15.73
CA ILE A 71 6.50 -16.27 16.17
C ILE A 71 6.59 -16.29 17.69
N ALA A 72 5.66 -15.63 18.37
CA ALA A 72 5.65 -15.58 19.84
C ALA A 72 5.54 -16.98 20.47
N ALA A 73 4.63 -17.81 19.97
CA ALA A 73 4.45 -19.17 20.46
C ALA A 73 5.72 -20.05 20.29
N ARG A 74 6.43 -19.85 19.15
CA ARG A 74 7.64 -20.63 18.85
C ARG A 74 8.87 -20.16 19.66
N THR A 75 8.99 -18.86 19.89
CA THR A 75 10.11 -18.25 20.62
C THR A 75 9.91 -18.26 22.13
N LYS A 76 8.80 -18.78 22.64
CA LYS A 76 8.41 -18.79 24.07
C LYS A 76 8.50 -17.40 24.73
N ALA A 77 8.33 -16.34 23.93
CA ALA A 77 8.31 -14.99 24.44
C ALA A 77 6.96 -14.63 25.06
N ASN A 78 6.96 -13.78 26.07
CA ASN A 78 5.74 -13.17 26.57
C ASN A 78 5.13 -12.30 25.47
N PHE A 79 3.92 -12.66 24.97
CA PHE A 79 3.27 -11.99 23.86
C PHE A 79 2.27 -10.96 24.35
N ILE A 80 2.55 -9.71 24.05
CA ILE A 80 1.64 -8.60 24.34
C ILE A 80 1.07 -8.09 23.00
N ASN A 81 -0.25 -8.19 22.86
CA ASN A 81 -0.97 -7.68 21.70
C ASN A 81 -1.51 -6.28 22.01
N PHE A 82 -1.05 -5.29 21.28
CA PHE A 82 -1.37 -3.88 21.50
C PHE A 82 -2.09 -3.30 20.28
N SER A 83 -3.23 -2.66 20.50
CA SER A 83 -3.98 -2.01 19.43
C SER A 83 -3.72 -0.52 19.42
N ALA A 84 -3.22 0.00 18.30
CA ALA A 84 -3.01 1.44 18.12
C ALA A 84 -4.33 2.25 18.12
N VAL A 85 -5.47 1.59 17.95
CA VAL A 85 -6.79 2.26 17.89
C VAL A 85 -7.31 2.61 19.30
N THR A 86 -7.05 1.76 20.29
CA THR A 86 -7.65 1.87 21.63
C THR A 86 -6.69 2.34 22.69
N SER A 87 -5.38 2.36 22.43
CA SER A 87 -4.37 2.49 23.46
C SER A 87 -3.74 3.86 23.55
N GLY A 88 -3.72 4.41 24.76
CA GLY A 88 -3.13 5.70 25.08
C GLY A 88 -1.66 5.62 25.52
N ILE A 89 -0.98 6.77 25.61
CA ILE A 89 0.44 6.86 26.00
C ILE A 89 0.73 6.31 27.41
N LYS A 90 -0.27 6.35 28.32
CA LYS A 90 -0.15 5.78 29.67
C LYS A 90 -0.06 4.27 29.66
N GLU A 91 -0.86 3.61 28.81
CA GLU A 91 -0.84 2.16 28.64
C GLU A 91 0.47 1.69 28.01
N ILE A 92 0.97 2.43 27.01
CA ILE A 92 2.28 2.18 26.40
C ILE A 92 3.36 2.15 27.50
N ARG A 93 3.39 3.16 28.37
CA ARG A 93 4.39 3.23 29.46
C ARG A 93 4.24 2.08 30.48
N GLY A 94 3.02 1.67 30.79
CA GLY A 94 2.76 0.54 31.67
C GLY A 94 3.33 -0.78 31.11
N VAL A 95 3.00 -1.07 29.86
CA VAL A 95 3.51 -2.25 29.13
C VAL A 95 5.03 -2.22 28.99
N MET A 96 5.62 -1.06 28.74
CA MET A 96 7.08 -0.92 28.65
C MET A 96 7.77 -1.18 30.02
N SER A 97 7.18 -0.73 31.13
CA SER A 97 7.70 -1.01 32.47
C SER A 97 7.64 -2.49 32.82
N GLU A 98 6.55 -3.16 32.45
CA GLU A 98 6.40 -4.62 32.61
C GLU A 98 7.43 -5.38 31.76
N ALA A 99 7.59 -5.00 30.50
CA ALA A 99 8.59 -5.62 29.62
C ALA A 99 10.03 -5.44 30.13
N GLU A 100 10.35 -4.29 30.75
CA GLU A 100 11.67 -4.07 31.35
C GLU A 100 11.89 -4.91 32.60
N GLN A 101 10.85 -5.13 33.41
CA GLN A 101 10.92 -6.05 34.55
C GLN A 101 11.13 -7.49 34.08
N ASN A 102 10.37 -7.97 33.09
CA ASN A 102 10.52 -9.29 32.50
C ASN A 102 11.93 -9.49 31.91
N HIS A 103 12.46 -8.48 31.24
CA HIS A 103 13.81 -8.53 30.69
C HIS A 103 14.88 -8.71 31.77
N ARG A 104 14.73 -8.06 32.95
CA ARG A 104 15.63 -8.24 34.11
C ARG A 104 15.57 -9.64 34.69
N MET A 105 14.45 -10.33 34.53
CA MET A 105 14.28 -11.73 34.92
C MET A 105 14.75 -12.72 33.85
N GLY A 106 15.27 -12.25 32.73
CA GLY A 106 15.71 -13.06 31.60
C GLY A 106 14.60 -13.51 30.66
N GLU A 107 13.40 -12.98 30.83
CA GLU A 107 12.26 -13.25 29.96
C GLU A 107 12.21 -12.29 28.77
N ARG A 108 11.87 -12.83 27.60
CA ARG A 108 11.69 -12.00 26.38
C ARG A 108 10.25 -11.52 26.26
N THR A 109 10.05 -10.28 25.90
CA THR A 109 8.73 -9.73 25.59
C THR A 109 8.66 -9.41 24.10
N LEU A 110 7.67 -10.00 23.43
CA LEU A 110 7.31 -9.69 22.03
C LEU A 110 6.07 -8.82 22.05
N LEU A 111 6.25 -7.57 21.64
CA LEU A 111 5.18 -6.58 21.54
C LEU A 111 4.68 -6.53 20.09
N PHE A 112 3.46 -6.97 19.88
CA PHE A 112 2.78 -6.82 18.60
C PHE A 112 1.89 -5.58 18.60
N ILE A 113 2.07 -4.71 17.60
CA ILE A 113 1.27 -3.50 17.41
C ILE A 113 0.53 -3.61 16.09
N ASP A 114 -0.79 -3.78 16.16
CA ASP A 114 -1.63 -3.76 14.97
C ASP A 114 -1.90 -2.31 14.54
N GLU A 115 -1.84 -2.07 13.23
CA GLU A 115 -2.03 -0.74 12.61
C GLU A 115 -1.11 0.34 13.21
N ILE A 116 0.20 0.05 13.31
CA ILE A 116 1.20 0.93 13.94
C ILE A 116 1.21 2.36 13.36
N HIS A 117 0.77 2.55 12.11
CA HIS A 117 0.64 3.85 11.45
C HIS A 117 -0.37 4.78 12.13
N ARG A 118 -1.28 4.26 12.94
CA ARG A 118 -2.26 5.07 13.69
C ARG A 118 -1.66 5.75 14.92
N PHE A 119 -0.49 5.34 15.35
CA PHE A 119 0.24 6.04 16.40
C PHE A 119 0.90 7.31 15.84
N ASN A 120 0.76 8.41 16.58
CA ASN A 120 1.51 9.62 16.27
C ASN A 120 3.02 9.45 16.54
N LYS A 121 3.83 10.37 16.04
CA LYS A 121 5.30 10.29 16.17
C LYS A 121 5.77 10.16 17.62
N ALA A 122 5.18 10.88 18.56
CA ALA A 122 5.56 10.81 19.99
C ALA A 122 5.24 9.46 20.63
N GLN A 123 4.16 8.80 20.19
CA GLN A 123 3.81 7.45 20.63
C GLN A 123 4.77 6.42 20.04
N GLN A 124 5.15 6.56 18.77
CA GLN A 124 6.15 5.69 18.14
C GLN A 124 7.53 5.88 18.76
N ASP A 125 7.93 7.12 19.11
CA ASP A 125 9.20 7.40 19.78
C ASP A 125 9.28 6.77 21.19
N ALA A 126 8.15 6.58 21.85
CA ALA A 126 8.11 5.96 23.17
C ALA A 126 8.64 4.51 23.20
N PHE A 127 8.64 3.82 22.06
CA PHE A 127 9.16 2.45 21.93
C PHE A 127 10.68 2.39 21.74
N LEU A 128 11.29 3.47 21.21
CA LEU A 128 12.71 3.48 20.81
C LEU A 128 13.67 3.04 21.92
N PRO A 129 13.60 3.55 23.15
CA PRO A 129 14.54 3.17 24.22
C PRO A 129 14.49 1.66 24.54
N PHE A 130 13.33 1.05 24.43
CA PHE A 130 13.10 -0.36 24.77
C PHE A 130 13.50 -1.30 23.62
N VAL A 131 13.31 -0.86 22.38
CA VAL A 131 13.81 -1.56 21.18
C VAL A 131 15.35 -1.53 21.15
N GLU A 132 15.95 -0.39 21.48
CA GLU A 132 17.42 -0.23 21.52
C GLU A 132 18.08 -1.07 22.61
N LYS A 133 17.46 -1.13 23.79
CA LYS A 133 17.95 -1.96 24.90
C LYS A 133 17.70 -3.47 24.70
N GLY A 134 16.86 -3.84 23.72
CA GLY A 134 16.42 -5.22 23.53
C GLY A 134 15.43 -5.72 24.59
N SER A 135 14.85 -4.81 25.42
CA SER A 135 13.85 -5.17 26.42
C SER A 135 12.55 -5.65 25.77
N ILE A 136 12.30 -5.25 24.54
CA ILE A 136 11.21 -5.73 23.69
C ILE A 136 11.69 -6.12 22.31
N VAL A 137 11.04 -7.11 21.72
CA VAL A 137 11.03 -7.36 20.28
C VAL A 137 9.74 -6.79 19.73
N LEU A 138 9.84 -5.70 18.96
CA LEU A 138 8.68 -5.04 18.37
C LEU A 138 8.30 -5.70 17.06
N ILE A 139 7.05 -6.10 16.89
CA ILE A 139 6.46 -6.48 15.60
C ILE A 139 5.34 -5.49 15.30
N GLY A 140 5.58 -4.52 14.43
CA GLY A 140 4.55 -3.62 13.93
C GLY A 140 3.85 -4.21 12.70
N ALA A 141 2.52 -4.08 12.62
CA ALA A 141 1.75 -4.41 11.42
C ALA A 141 1.13 -3.15 10.85
N THR A 142 1.12 -3.03 9.52
CA THR A 142 0.50 -1.90 8.82
C THR A 142 0.01 -2.30 7.44
N THR A 143 -1.07 -1.66 7.00
CA THR A 143 -1.54 -1.70 5.61
C THR A 143 -0.96 -0.56 4.77
N GLU A 144 -0.50 0.52 5.42
CA GLU A 144 0.07 1.69 4.78
C GLU A 144 1.59 1.56 4.55
N ASN A 145 2.13 2.34 3.62
CA ASN A 145 3.56 2.28 3.33
C ASN A 145 4.38 2.78 4.54
N PRO A 146 5.19 1.89 5.18
CA PRO A 146 5.90 2.24 6.40
C PRO A 146 6.94 3.35 6.21
N SER A 147 7.42 3.61 4.99
CA SER A 147 8.36 4.70 4.71
C SER A 147 7.76 6.09 4.92
N PHE A 148 6.43 6.21 4.90
CA PHE A 148 5.73 7.48 5.12
C PHE A 148 5.12 7.57 6.53
N GLU A 149 4.67 6.43 7.05
CA GLU A 149 3.83 6.38 8.25
C GLU A 149 4.58 5.97 9.51
N VAL A 150 5.69 5.25 9.38
CA VAL A 150 6.51 4.84 10.53
C VAL A 150 7.68 5.80 10.69
N ASN A 151 7.93 6.22 11.94
CA ASN A 151 9.06 7.09 12.27
C ASN A 151 10.38 6.49 11.77
N ALA A 152 11.19 7.31 11.11
CA ALA A 152 12.47 6.90 10.52
C ALA A 152 13.44 6.29 11.56
N ALA A 153 13.42 6.79 12.81
CA ALA A 153 14.24 6.25 13.90
C ALA A 153 13.81 4.83 14.29
N LEU A 154 12.51 4.54 14.31
CA LEU A 154 11.97 3.21 14.57
C LEU A 154 12.22 2.29 13.37
N LEU A 155 11.99 2.80 12.17
CA LEU A 155 12.17 2.04 10.92
C LEU A 155 13.62 1.59 10.72
N SER A 156 14.60 2.42 11.11
CA SER A 156 16.04 2.07 11.02
C SER A 156 16.45 0.90 11.93
N ARG A 157 15.62 0.57 12.94
CA ARG A 157 15.85 -0.51 13.91
C ARG A 157 14.99 -1.74 13.65
N CYS A 158 14.13 -1.68 12.67
CA CYS A 158 13.21 -2.77 12.31
C CYS A 158 13.49 -3.28 10.91
N LYS A 159 13.39 -4.59 10.72
CA LYS A 159 13.39 -5.20 9.36
C LYS A 159 11.99 -5.14 8.80
N VAL A 160 11.83 -4.62 7.59
CA VAL A 160 10.53 -4.59 6.90
C VAL A 160 10.35 -5.86 6.09
N PHE A 161 9.25 -6.58 6.35
CA PHE A 161 8.81 -7.73 5.56
C PHE A 161 7.49 -7.40 4.89
N VAL A 162 7.47 -7.51 3.56
CA VAL A 162 6.27 -7.24 2.76
C VAL A 162 5.47 -8.53 2.62
N LEU A 163 4.25 -8.57 3.14
CA LEU A 163 3.32 -9.66 2.93
C LEU A 163 2.44 -9.35 1.72
N GLN A 164 2.35 -10.29 0.80
CA GLN A 164 1.55 -10.16 -0.41
C GLN A 164 0.12 -10.65 -0.19
N ALA A 165 -0.81 -10.16 -1.01
CA ALA A 165 -2.15 -10.75 -1.10
C ALA A 165 -2.05 -12.24 -1.44
N LEU A 166 -2.94 -13.05 -0.90
CA LEU A 166 -3.00 -14.47 -1.23
C LEU A 166 -3.51 -14.65 -2.67
N SER A 167 -2.92 -15.60 -3.39
CA SER A 167 -3.43 -15.96 -4.71
C SER A 167 -4.79 -16.69 -4.61
N GLU A 168 -5.55 -16.72 -5.69
CA GLU A 168 -6.82 -17.46 -5.73
C GLU A 168 -6.63 -18.94 -5.39
N ASP A 169 -5.58 -19.57 -5.91
CA ASP A 169 -5.27 -20.97 -5.61
C ASP A 169 -4.97 -21.18 -4.13
N GLU A 170 -4.23 -20.28 -3.49
CA GLU A 170 -3.93 -20.34 -2.05
C GLU A 170 -5.21 -20.15 -1.20
N LEU A 171 -6.14 -19.30 -1.64
CA LEU A 171 -7.43 -19.13 -0.99
C LEU A 171 -8.33 -20.35 -1.18
N VAL A 172 -8.35 -20.96 -2.37
CA VAL A 172 -9.07 -22.21 -2.64
C VAL A 172 -8.53 -23.34 -1.77
N GLU A 173 -7.21 -23.50 -1.66
CA GLU A 173 -6.59 -24.49 -0.76
C GLU A 173 -6.97 -24.26 0.71
N LEU A 174 -6.97 -22.99 1.15
CA LEU A 174 -7.37 -22.61 2.50
C LEU A 174 -8.82 -22.98 2.79
N MET A 175 -9.74 -22.67 1.86
CA MET A 175 -11.17 -23.03 1.99
C MET A 175 -11.39 -24.54 1.96
N LYS A 176 -10.71 -25.28 1.08
CA LYS A 176 -10.76 -26.75 1.04
C LYS A 176 -10.26 -27.37 2.36
N ARG A 177 -9.23 -26.79 2.96
CA ARG A 177 -8.76 -27.18 4.29
C ARG A 177 -9.83 -26.90 5.35
N ALA A 178 -10.46 -25.73 5.34
CA ALA A 178 -11.51 -25.37 6.29
C ALA A 178 -12.74 -26.27 6.22
N ILE A 179 -13.07 -26.79 5.03
CA ILE A 179 -14.15 -27.78 4.84
C ILE A 179 -13.82 -29.12 5.52
N LYS A 180 -12.55 -29.53 5.48
CA LYS A 180 -12.11 -30.83 5.98
C LYS A 180 -11.63 -30.85 7.44
N ASP A 181 -11.18 -29.70 7.96
CA ASP A 181 -10.62 -29.58 9.31
C ASP A 181 -11.74 -29.62 10.37
N PRO A 182 -11.62 -30.40 11.45
CA PRO A 182 -12.59 -30.40 12.57
C PRO A 182 -12.82 -29.02 13.20
N ARG A 183 -11.86 -28.11 13.13
CA ARG A 183 -12.01 -26.72 13.55
C ARG A 183 -12.95 -25.92 12.63
N GLY A 184 -13.10 -26.37 11.39
CA GLY A 184 -13.99 -25.78 10.38
C GLY A 184 -15.30 -26.55 10.28
N PHE A 185 -15.49 -27.19 9.14
CA PHE A 185 -16.69 -27.96 8.81
C PHE A 185 -16.47 -29.48 8.79
N GLY A 186 -15.29 -29.97 9.19
CA GLY A 186 -14.93 -31.38 9.12
C GLY A 186 -15.81 -32.38 9.89
N ASN A 187 -16.76 -31.87 10.69
CA ASN A 187 -17.75 -32.67 11.39
C ASN A 187 -19.06 -32.87 10.61
N GLN A 188 -19.16 -32.33 9.39
CA GLN A 188 -20.28 -32.47 8.48
C GLN A 188 -19.79 -32.63 7.03
N THR A 189 -20.63 -33.15 6.17
CA THR A 189 -20.32 -33.25 4.74
C THR A 189 -20.76 -31.97 4.03
N VAL A 190 -19.82 -31.21 3.48
CA VAL A 190 -20.11 -30.02 2.68
C VAL A 190 -19.86 -30.31 1.21
N GLU A 191 -20.90 -30.22 0.40
CA GLU A 191 -20.81 -30.31 -1.07
C GLU A 191 -20.78 -28.91 -1.68
N ILE A 192 -19.63 -28.56 -2.22
CA ILE A 192 -19.38 -27.30 -2.95
C ILE A 192 -18.42 -27.61 -4.09
N THR A 193 -18.66 -27.04 -5.27
CA THR A 193 -17.80 -27.30 -6.44
C THR A 193 -16.51 -26.47 -6.40
N ASP A 194 -15.48 -26.93 -7.09
CA ASP A 194 -14.22 -26.19 -7.23
C ASP A 194 -14.42 -24.82 -7.93
N GLU A 195 -15.39 -24.74 -8.84
CA GLU A 195 -15.76 -23.49 -9.51
C GLU A 195 -16.33 -22.48 -8.53
N MET A 196 -17.23 -22.92 -7.63
CA MET A 196 -17.76 -22.06 -6.56
C MET A 196 -16.67 -21.59 -5.62
N LEU A 197 -15.72 -22.45 -5.24
CA LEU A 197 -14.58 -22.06 -4.42
C LEU A 197 -13.68 -21.02 -5.12
N LYS A 198 -13.47 -21.13 -6.43
CA LYS A 198 -12.75 -20.11 -7.20
C LYS A 198 -13.50 -18.79 -7.23
N MET A 199 -14.83 -18.80 -7.38
CA MET A 199 -15.64 -17.57 -7.28
C MET A 199 -15.53 -16.91 -5.91
N LEU A 200 -15.55 -17.69 -4.82
CA LEU A 200 -15.31 -17.19 -3.47
C LEU A 200 -13.91 -16.62 -3.29
N ALA A 201 -12.89 -17.26 -3.87
CA ALA A 201 -11.51 -16.80 -3.82
C ALA A 201 -11.34 -15.47 -4.58
N ALA A 202 -11.90 -15.35 -5.78
CA ALA A 202 -11.92 -14.13 -6.56
C ALA A 202 -12.63 -12.99 -5.81
N PHE A 203 -13.79 -13.27 -5.21
CA PHE A 203 -14.51 -12.30 -4.36
C PHE A 203 -13.67 -11.81 -3.18
N ALA A 204 -12.94 -12.71 -2.53
CA ALA A 204 -12.13 -12.39 -1.36
C ALA A 204 -10.89 -11.56 -1.67
N ASN A 205 -10.48 -11.48 -2.94
CA ASN A 205 -9.42 -10.59 -3.42
C ASN A 205 -8.14 -10.63 -2.56
N GLY A 206 -7.63 -11.83 -2.29
CA GLY A 206 -6.40 -12.03 -1.53
C GLY A 206 -6.54 -11.96 0.00
N ASP A 207 -7.74 -11.72 0.53
CA ASP A 207 -8.03 -11.65 1.97
C ASP A 207 -8.59 -12.99 2.49
N ALA A 208 -7.78 -13.70 3.30
CA ALA A 208 -8.17 -14.98 3.90
C ALA A 208 -9.35 -14.85 4.87
N ARG A 209 -9.50 -13.72 5.56
CA ARG A 209 -10.61 -13.49 6.50
C ARG A 209 -11.92 -13.38 5.75
N THR A 210 -11.92 -12.61 4.66
CA THR A 210 -13.08 -12.47 3.76
C THR A 210 -13.42 -13.82 3.11
N ALA A 211 -12.43 -14.57 2.61
CA ALA A 211 -12.66 -15.89 2.00
C ALA A 211 -13.34 -16.87 2.97
N LEU A 212 -12.80 -17.00 4.18
CA LEU A 212 -13.36 -17.90 5.20
C LEU A 212 -14.70 -17.42 5.72
N GLY A 213 -14.90 -16.12 5.91
CA GLY A 213 -16.19 -15.56 6.36
C GLY A 213 -17.29 -15.75 5.31
N THR A 214 -16.97 -15.58 4.03
CA THR A 214 -17.93 -15.81 2.95
C THR A 214 -18.22 -17.29 2.77
N LEU A 215 -17.20 -18.17 2.87
CA LEU A 215 -17.41 -19.61 2.89
C LEU A 215 -18.35 -20.03 4.03
N GLU A 216 -18.14 -19.47 5.23
CA GLU A 216 -19.01 -19.75 6.39
C GLU A 216 -20.46 -19.35 6.10
N MET A 217 -20.66 -18.13 5.57
CA MET A 217 -21.99 -17.64 5.21
C MET A 217 -22.66 -18.55 4.19
N VAL A 218 -21.95 -18.94 3.12
CA VAL A 218 -22.49 -19.78 2.05
C VAL A 218 -22.85 -21.18 2.56
N VAL A 219 -22.00 -21.79 3.41
CA VAL A 219 -22.28 -23.12 3.97
C VAL A 219 -23.45 -23.08 4.95
N LEU A 220 -23.56 -22.04 5.80
CA LEU A 220 -24.66 -21.90 6.75
C LEU A 220 -26.02 -21.67 6.09
N ASN A 221 -26.03 -21.10 4.87
CA ASN A 221 -27.24 -20.88 4.07
C ASN A 221 -27.47 -21.99 3.00
N GLY A 222 -26.60 -23.00 2.93
CA GLY A 222 -26.76 -24.15 2.05
C GLY A 222 -27.93 -25.04 2.44
N HIS A 223 -28.39 -25.86 1.47
CA HIS A 223 -29.46 -26.82 1.72
C HIS A 223 -28.96 -27.98 2.59
N ARG A 224 -29.57 -28.14 3.77
CA ARG A 224 -29.13 -29.14 4.75
C ARG A 224 -30.02 -30.37 4.77
N GLU A 225 -29.44 -31.54 4.59
CA GLU A 225 -30.07 -32.86 4.72
C GLU A 225 -29.27 -33.71 5.70
N GLY A 226 -29.73 -33.80 6.97
CA GLY A 226 -28.99 -34.47 8.05
C GLY A 226 -27.63 -33.84 8.32
N ASP A 227 -26.55 -34.60 8.14
CA ASP A 227 -25.16 -34.13 8.31
C ASP A 227 -24.54 -33.59 6.99
N LYS A 228 -25.32 -33.55 5.92
CA LYS A 228 -24.88 -33.09 4.59
C LYS A 228 -25.44 -31.70 4.33
N THR A 229 -24.57 -30.80 3.89
CA THR A 229 -24.93 -29.46 3.41
C THR A 229 -24.49 -29.32 1.96
N THR A 230 -25.45 -29.06 1.07
CA THR A 230 -25.19 -28.81 -0.35
C THR A 230 -25.32 -27.32 -0.66
N VAL A 231 -24.25 -26.75 -1.20
CA VAL A 231 -24.21 -25.36 -1.67
C VAL A 231 -24.61 -25.31 -3.12
N THR A 232 -25.63 -24.49 -3.44
CA THR A 232 -26.06 -24.25 -4.82
C THR A 232 -25.53 -22.93 -5.35
N MET A 233 -25.54 -22.75 -6.68
CA MET A 233 -25.16 -21.49 -7.30
C MET A 233 -26.07 -20.34 -6.85
N GLU A 234 -27.36 -20.61 -6.65
CA GLU A 234 -28.32 -19.63 -6.17
C GLU A 234 -27.97 -19.14 -4.74
N THR A 235 -27.63 -20.07 -3.84
CA THR A 235 -27.16 -19.73 -2.47
C THR A 235 -25.89 -18.87 -2.54
N LEU A 236 -24.95 -19.22 -3.41
CA LEU A 236 -23.73 -18.45 -3.59
C LEU A 236 -24.03 -17.04 -4.10
N GLU A 237 -24.88 -16.88 -5.11
CA GLU A 237 -25.27 -15.56 -5.66
C GLU A 237 -26.01 -14.68 -4.65
N GLN A 238 -26.80 -15.28 -3.74
CA GLN A 238 -27.47 -14.54 -2.65
C GLN A 238 -26.48 -14.07 -1.59
N CYS A 239 -25.48 -14.86 -1.26
CA CYS A 239 -24.47 -14.52 -0.27
C CYS A 239 -23.42 -13.53 -0.79
N ILE A 240 -23.15 -13.56 -2.10
CA ILE A 240 -22.19 -12.71 -2.75
C ILE A 240 -22.93 -11.83 -3.75
N SER A 241 -22.79 -10.52 -3.64
CA SER A 241 -23.42 -9.59 -4.60
C SER A 241 -22.99 -9.98 -6.01
N ARG A 242 -23.98 -10.17 -6.91
CA ARG A 242 -23.77 -10.58 -8.31
C ARG A 242 -22.79 -9.66 -9.06
N LYS A 243 -22.75 -8.38 -8.72
CA LYS A 243 -21.83 -7.40 -9.27
C LYS A 243 -20.35 -7.71 -8.92
N SER A 244 -20.08 -8.30 -7.75
CA SER A 244 -18.71 -8.62 -7.30
C SER A 244 -18.13 -9.88 -7.95
N LEU A 245 -18.98 -10.80 -8.42
CA LEU A 245 -18.55 -12.04 -9.08
C LEU A 245 -18.04 -11.82 -10.52
N LEU A 246 -18.47 -10.73 -11.16
CA LEU A 246 -18.13 -10.41 -12.55
C LEU A 246 -16.90 -9.52 -12.69
N TYR A 247 -16.34 -9.04 -11.57
CA TYR A 247 -15.22 -8.11 -11.58
C TYR A 247 -14.09 -8.57 -10.65
N ASP A 248 -13.05 -9.10 -11.26
CA ASP A 248 -11.80 -9.40 -10.55
C ASP A 248 -11.01 -8.09 -10.35
N LYS A 249 -11.02 -7.57 -9.09
CA LYS A 249 -10.35 -6.31 -8.72
C LYS A 249 -8.82 -6.35 -8.79
N THR A 250 -8.23 -7.53 -8.94
CA THR A 250 -6.76 -7.72 -8.99
C THR A 250 -6.30 -8.49 -10.22
N GLY A 251 -7.20 -9.05 -10.98
CA GLY A 251 -6.91 -9.87 -12.14
C GLY A 251 -6.65 -9.09 -13.42
N GLU A 252 -6.44 -9.83 -14.49
CA GLU A 252 -6.12 -9.30 -15.81
C GLU A 252 -7.19 -8.33 -16.33
N GLU A 253 -8.48 -8.60 -16.06
CA GLU A 253 -9.59 -7.77 -16.52
C GLU A 253 -9.60 -6.39 -15.86
N HIS A 254 -9.27 -6.28 -14.56
CA HIS A 254 -9.09 -5.00 -13.87
C HIS A 254 -8.04 -4.13 -14.55
N TYR A 255 -6.86 -4.72 -14.83
CA TYR A 255 -5.79 -4.00 -15.52
C TYR A 255 -6.16 -3.65 -16.96
N ASN A 256 -6.92 -4.50 -17.62
CA ASN A 256 -7.39 -4.28 -19.00
C ASN A 256 -8.37 -3.09 -19.06
N ILE A 257 -9.33 -3.02 -18.14
CA ILE A 257 -10.34 -1.97 -18.14
C ILE A 257 -9.73 -0.60 -17.79
N ILE A 258 -8.90 -0.50 -16.74
CA ILE A 258 -8.21 0.77 -16.42
C ILE A 258 -7.26 1.19 -17.56
N SER A 259 -6.61 0.23 -18.21
CA SER A 259 -5.77 0.49 -19.37
C SER A 259 -6.60 0.97 -20.57
N ALA A 260 -7.80 0.41 -20.77
CA ALA A 260 -8.72 0.84 -21.82
C ALA A 260 -9.22 2.26 -21.57
N LEU A 261 -9.58 2.61 -20.31
CA LEU A 261 -9.94 3.98 -19.92
C LEU A 261 -8.81 4.96 -20.26
N HIS A 262 -7.58 4.68 -19.83
CA HIS A 262 -6.43 5.54 -20.10
C HIS A 262 -6.12 5.66 -21.60
N LYS A 263 -6.21 4.56 -22.36
CA LYS A 263 -5.97 4.57 -23.82
C LYS A 263 -7.05 5.36 -24.54
N SER A 264 -8.31 5.26 -24.11
CA SER A 264 -9.41 6.06 -24.68
C SER A 264 -9.18 7.55 -24.44
N MET A 265 -8.82 7.95 -23.21
CA MET A 265 -8.48 9.35 -22.91
C MET A 265 -7.26 9.85 -23.72
N ARG A 266 -6.22 9.03 -23.91
CA ARG A 266 -5.05 9.38 -24.75
C ARG A 266 -5.44 9.56 -26.21
N ASN A 267 -6.37 8.74 -26.69
CA ASN A 267 -6.89 8.83 -28.05
C ASN A 267 -7.90 9.97 -28.25
N SER A 268 -8.18 10.75 -27.18
CA SER A 268 -9.18 11.84 -27.20
C SER A 268 -10.57 11.33 -27.60
N ASP A 269 -10.95 10.13 -27.12
CA ASP A 269 -12.25 9.51 -27.30
C ASP A 269 -13.02 9.55 -25.97
N PRO A 270 -13.82 10.62 -25.74
CA PRO A 270 -14.56 10.79 -24.50
C PRO A 270 -15.67 9.76 -24.32
N ASP A 271 -16.30 9.29 -25.41
CA ASP A 271 -17.41 8.33 -25.35
C ASP A 271 -16.91 6.96 -24.88
N ALA A 272 -15.83 6.47 -25.48
CA ALA A 272 -15.17 5.24 -25.02
C ALA A 272 -14.65 5.38 -23.58
N ALA A 273 -14.09 6.52 -23.21
CA ALA A 273 -13.59 6.75 -21.86
C ALA A 273 -14.72 6.73 -20.81
N VAL A 274 -15.85 7.37 -21.10
CA VAL A 274 -17.04 7.35 -20.23
C VAL A 274 -17.60 5.93 -20.11
N TYR A 275 -17.64 5.17 -21.20
CA TYR A 275 -18.08 3.77 -21.17
C TYR A 275 -17.21 2.92 -20.25
N TRP A 276 -15.89 3.01 -20.37
CA TRP A 276 -14.97 2.24 -19.52
C TRP A 276 -15.01 2.66 -18.07
N LEU A 277 -15.16 3.97 -17.78
CA LEU A 277 -15.42 4.48 -16.43
C LEU A 277 -16.68 3.85 -15.84
N SER A 278 -17.80 3.92 -16.58
CA SER A 278 -19.08 3.39 -16.13
C SER A 278 -18.99 1.89 -15.86
N ARG A 279 -18.31 1.14 -16.74
CA ARG A 279 -18.09 -0.29 -16.57
C ARG A 279 -17.29 -0.61 -15.30
N MET A 280 -16.27 0.18 -14.94
CA MET A 280 -15.52 0.05 -13.69
C MET A 280 -16.40 0.29 -12.47
N LEU A 281 -17.15 1.41 -12.45
CA LEU A 281 -18.00 1.78 -11.32
C LEU A 281 -19.16 0.79 -11.12
N GLU A 282 -19.81 0.35 -12.19
CA GLU A 282 -20.86 -0.67 -12.14
C GLU A 282 -20.34 -2.04 -11.69
N ALA A 283 -19.08 -2.34 -11.94
CA ALA A 283 -18.41 -3.54 -11.45
C ALA A 283 -18.01 -3.44 -9.95
N GLY A 284 -18.22 -2.29 -9.30
CA GLY A 284 -17.92 -2.06 -7.89
C GLY A 284 -16.49 -1.63 -7.59
N GLU A 285 -15.79 -1.05 -8.59
CA GLU A 285 -14.46 -0.47 -8.36
C GLU A 285 -14.54 0.70 -7.37
N ASP A 286 -13.49 0.85 -6.55
CA ASP A 286 -13.35 1.99 -5.65
C ASP A 286 -13.27 3.30 -6.45
N PRO A 287 -14.23 4.22 -6.30
CA PRO A 287 -14.21 5.50 -7.00
C PRO A 287 -12.97 6.32 -6.70
N LEU A 288 -12.39 6.19 -5.50
CA LEU A 288 -11.13 6.86 -5.14
C LEU A 288 -9.92 6.24 -5.84
N TYR A 289 -9.95 4.94 -6.12
CA TYR A 289 -8.93 4.32 -6.96
C TYR A 289 -8.96 4.91 -8.38
N VAL A 290 -10.14 4.97 -8.99
CA VAL A 290 -10.32 5.58 -10.31
C VAL A 290 -9.82 7.02 -10.30
N ALA A 291 -10.24 7.83 -9.32
CA ALA A 291 -9.82 9.22 -9.19
C ALA A 291 -8.29 9.37 -9.06
N ARG A 292 -7.61 8.51 -8.30
CA ARG A 292 -6.13 8.48 -8.22
C ARG A 292 -5.49 8.21 -9.59
N ARG A 293 -6.10 7.36 -10.40
CA ARG A 293 -5.62 7.07 -11.77
C ARG A 293 -5.80 8.27 -12.69
N LEU A 294 -6.89 9.03 -12.53
CA LEU A 294 -7.12 10.28 -13.27
C LEU A 294 -6.10 11.37 -12.90
N ILE A 295 -5.76 11.52 -11.61
CA ILE A 295 -4.70 12.44 -11.15
C ILE A 295 -3.36 12.07 -11.81
N ARG A 296 -3.02 10.79 -11.84
CA ARG A 296 -1.81 10.31 -12.51
C ARG A 296 -1.83 10.66 -14.00
N PHE A 297 -2.93 10.39 -14.69
CA PHE A 297 -3.10 10.69 -16.11
C PHE A 297 -2.94 12.19 -16.40
N ALA A 298 -3.54 13.05 -15.56
CA ALA A 298 -3.45 14.50 -15.70
C ALA A 298 -1.98 15.00 -15.72
N SER A 299 -1.13 14.42 -14.89
CA SER A 299 0.29 14.80 -14.82
C SER A 299 1.16 14.10 -15.88
N GLU A 300 0.86 12.85 -16.21
CA GLU A 300 1.68 12.01 -17.08
C GLU A 300 1.39 12.22 -18.57
N ASP A 301 0.09 12.37 -18.93
CA ASP A 301 -0.37 12.39 -20.32
C ASP A 301 -0.82 13.77 -20.80
N VAL A 302 -1.17 14.68 -19.89
CA VAL A 302 -1.53 16.09 -20.22
C VAL A 302 -0.41 17.04 -19.79
N GLY A 303 0.06 16.92 -18.56
CA GLY A 303 1.21 17.68 -18.05
C GLY A 303 1.05 19.19 -18.21
N MET A 304 2.09 19.85 -18.72
CA MET A 304 2.14 21.30 -18.92
C MET A 304 1.38 21.76 -20.18
N ALA A 305 0.87 20.85 -20.99
CA ALA A 305 0.02 21.22 -22.12
C ALA A 305 -1.29 21.87 -21.66
N ASP A 306 -1.84 21.39 -20.50
CA ASP A 306 -2.94 22.03 -19.80
C ASP A 306 -2.83 21.80 -18.30
N SER A 307 -2.32 22.78 -17.54
CA SER A 307 -2.11 22.69 -16.10
C SER A 307 -3.42 22.55 -15.29
N ARG A 308 -4.57 22.96 -15.84
CA ARG A 308 -5.87 22.81 -15.18
C ARG A 308 -6.32 21.36 -15.08
N ALA A 309 -5.77 20.48 -15.92
CA ALA A 309 -6.07 19.06 -15.90
C ALA A 309 -5.82 18.43 -14.51
N LEU A 310 -4.70 18.78 -13.88
CA LEU A 310 -4.37 18.30 -12.53
C LEU A 310 -5.35 18.84 -11.48
N GLU A 311 -5.71 20.13 -11.55
CA GLU A 311 -6.67 20.75 -10.63
C GLU A 311 -8.04 20.06 -10.69
N ILE A 312 -8.54 19.81 -11.91
CA ILE A 312 -9.83 19.15 -12.14
C ILE A 312 -9.79 17.70 -11.63
N ALA A 313 -8.72 16.97 -11.90
CA ALA A 313 -8.58 15.60 -11.42
C ALA A 313 -8.54 15.52 -9.87
N VAL A 314 -7.83 16.47 -9.22
CA VAL A 314 -7.79 16.57 -7.76
C VAL A 314 -9.16 16.97 -7.20
N ALA A 315 -9.86 17.92 -7.82
CA ALA A 315 -11.21 18.31 -7.41
C ALA A 315 -12.18 17.13 -7.53
N ALA A 316 -12.09 16.32 -8.60
CA ALA A 316 -12.91 15.11 -8.75
C ALA A 316 -12.61 14.07 -7.67
N TYR A 317 -11.33 13.90 -7.29
CA TYR A 317 -10.95 13.04 -6.16
C TYR A 317 -11.59 13.50 -4.85
N GLN A 318 -11.47 14.80 -4.54
CA GLN A 318 -12.05 15.37 -3.32
C GLN A 318 -13.58 15.25 -3.31
N ALA A 319 -14.24 15.56 -4.42
CA ALA A 319 -15.68 15.39 -4.55
C ALA A 319 -16.10 13.94 -4.33
N SER A 320 -15.40 12.98 -4.94
CA SER A 320 -15.66 11.55 -4.75
C SER A 320 -15.49 11.11 -3.30
N HIS A 321 -14.50 11.67 -2.59
CA HIS A 321 -14.28 11.39 -1.17
C HIS A 321 -15.39 11.94 -0.27
N PHE A 322 -15.90 13.13 -0.56
CA PHE A 322 -16.93 13.77 0.28
C PHE A 322 -18.35 13.26 0.00
N ILE A 323 -18.67 12.98 -1.26
CA ILE A 323 -20.03 12.67 -1.69
C ILE A 323 -20.25 11.14 -1.71
N GLY A 324 -19.28 10.36 -2.21
CA GLY A 324 -19.39 8.91 -2.36
C GLY A 324 -20.28 8.49 -3.54
N MET A 325 -20.42 7.16 -3.72
CA MET A 325 -21.31 6.59 -4.74
C MET A 325 -22.76 6.61 -4.23
N PRO A 326 -23.75 6.77 -5.12
CA PRO A 326 -23.61 6.83 -6.60
C PRO A 326 -23.32 8.23 -7.17
N GLU A 327 -23.46 9.29 -6.40
CA GLU A 327 -23.46 10.69 -6.88
C GLU A 327 -22.12 11.12 -7.43
N CYS A 328 -21.00 10.65 -6.86
CA CYS A 328 -19.65 11.02 -7.32
C CYS A 328 -19.32 10.51 -8.74
N SER A 329 -20.14 9.60 -9.31
CA SER A 329 -19.97 9.11 -10.68
C SER A 329 -19.94 10.26 -11.71
N VAL A 330 -20.76 11.29 -11.50
CA VAL A 330 -20.82 12.46 -12.40
C VAL A 330 -19.56 13.32 -12.27
N ASN A 331 -19.00 13.45 -11.07
CA ASN A 331 -17.73 14.18 -10.85
C ASN A 331 -16.55 13.48 -11.54
N LEU A 332 -16.50 12.15 -11.49
CA LEU A 332 -15.50 11.35 -12.21
C LEU A 332 -15.69 11.46 -13.72
N THR A 333 -16.94 11.42 -14.20
CA THR A 333 -17.26 11.61 -15.63
C THR A 333 -16.80 12.98 -16.13
N HIS A 334 -17.01 14.04 -15.36
CA HIS A 334 -16.53 15.39 -15.69
C HIS A 334 -15.01 15.38 -15.89
N ALA A 335 -14.25 14.81 -14.94
CA ALA A 335 -12.80 14.73 -15.06
C ALA A 335 -12.36 13.88 -16.28
N VAL A 336 -13.00 12.73 -16.52
CA VAL A 336 -12.70 11.86 -17.67
C VAL A 336 -12.92 12.57 -19.00
N VAL A 337 -14.05 13.26 -19.17
CA VAL A 337 -14.33 14.04 -20.40
C VAL A 337 -13.32 15.17 -20.59
N TYR A 338 -13.04 15.93 -19.51
CA TYR A 338 -12.05 17.00 -19.57
C TYR A 338 -10.66 16.47 -19.99
N LEU A 339 -10.20 15.41 -19.33
CA LEU A 339 -8.90 14.77 -19.60
C LEU A 339 -8.84 14.18 -21.01
N SER A 340 -9.96 13.67 -21.52
CA SER A 340 -10.06 13.19 -22.91
C SER A 340 -9.86 14.31 -23.93
N MET A 341 -10.42 15.49 -23.67
CA MET A 341 -10.38 16.63 -24.58
C MET A 341 -9.13 17.50 -24.41
N ALA A 342 -8.41 17.41 -23.30
CA ALA A 342 -7.20 18.18 -23.03
C ALA A 342 -6.09 17.85 -24.05
N PRO A 343 -5.24 18.82 -24.45
CA PRO A 343 -4.06 18.55 -25.27
C PRO A 343 -3.11 17.60 -24.51
N LYS A 344 -2.46 16.70 -25.25
CA LYS A 344 -1.63 15.64 -24.65
C LYS A 344 -0.13 15.99 -24.72
N SER A 345 0.57 15.83 -23.58
CA SER A 345 2.02 15.92 -23.50
C SER A 345 2.55 15.03 -22.39
N ASN A 346 3.48 14.15 -22.71
CA ASN A 346 4.20 13.33 -21.74
C ASN A 346 5.60 13.89 -21.41
N ALA A 347 5.87 15.14 -21.73
CA ALA A 347 7.19 15.77 -21.58
C ALA A 347 7.68 15.73 -20.13
N LEU A 348 6.79 15.89 -19.14
CA LEU A 348 7.14 15.80 -17.71
C LEU A 348 7.56 14.39 -17.32
N TYR A 349 6.84 13.37 -17.76
CA TYR A 349 7.17 11.98 -17.48
C TYR A 349 8.53 11.59 -18.06
N VAL A 350 8.77 11.95 -19.33
CA VAL A 350 10.04 11.70 -20.02
C VAL A 350 11.20 12.44 -19.33
N ALA A 351 10.98 13.69 -18.90
CA ALA A 351 11.96 14.49 -18.18
C ALA A 351 12.37 13.81 -16.86
N TYR A 352 11.37 13.41 -16.07
CA TYR A 352 11.62 12.76 -14.77
C TYR A 352 12.35 11.41 -14.93
N GLU A 353 11.90 10.54 -15.84
CA GLU A 353 12.55 9.24 -16.04
C GLU A 353 13.99 9.37 -16.57
N SER A 354 14.26 10.38 -17.40
CA SER A 354 15.62 10.68 -17.85
C SER A 354 16.50 11.18 -16.68
N ALA A 355 16.00 12.12 -15.88
CA ALA A 355 16.71 12.64 -14.73
C ALA A 355 16.97 11.54 -13.66
N LYS A 356 15.98 10.69 -13.42
CA LYS A 356 16.06 9.56 -12.50
C LYS A 356 17.15 8.57 -12.89
N LYS A 357 17.28 8.24 -14.19
CA LYS A 357 18.36 7.35 -14.68
C LYS A 357 19.75 7.92 -14.39
N ASP A 358 19.94 9.23 -14.57
CA ASP A 358 21.22 9.87 -14.28
C ASP A 358 21.46 9.97 -12.76
N ALA A 359 20.44 10.34 -11.98
CA ALA A 359 20.55 10.39 -10.52
C ALA A 359 20.90 9.02 -9.91
N GLN A 360 20.37 7.92 -10.47
CA GLN A 360 20.71 6.57 -10.02
C GLN A 360 22.17 6.18 -10.34
N LYS A 361 22.71 6.65 -11.46
CA LYS A 361 24.11 6.41 -11.85
C LYS A 361 25.10 7.26 -11.05
N MET A 362 24.68 8.42 -10.61
CA MET A 362 25.52 9.49 -10.02
C MET A 362 25.08 9.85 -8.59
N ILE A 363 24.64 8.87 -7.82
CA ILE A 363 24.05 9.09 -6.48
C ILE A 363 25.03 9.76 -5.50
N SER A 364 26.34 9.64 -5.72
CA SER A 364 27.41 10.23 -4.91
C SER A 364 27.89 11.59 -5.41
N GLU A 365 27.37 12.09 -6.53
CA GLU A 365 27.78 13.37 -7.09
C GLU A 365 27.38 14.52 -6.15
N PRO A 366 28.32 15.39 -5.74
CA PRO A 366 28.03 16.44 -4.80
C PRO A 366 27.24 17.59 -5.46
N VAL A 367 26.42 18.27 -4.66
CA VAL A 367 25.75 19.51 -5.09
C VAL A 367 26.82 20.55 -5.39
N PRO A 368 26.76 21.30 -6.52
CA PRO A 368 27.72 22.36 -6.86
C PRO A 368 27.88 23.38 -5.74
N LEU A 369 29.12 23.81 -5.43
CA LEU A 369 29.41 24.71 -4.33
C LEU A 369 28.62 26.03 -4.39
N VAL A 370 28.45 26.57 -5.61
CA VAL A 370 27.77 27.85 -5.84
C VAL A 370 26.30 27.84 -5.36
N ILE A 371 25.63 26.70 -5.35
CA ILE A 371 24.21 26.58 -4.91
C ILE A 371 24.07 25.96 -3.53
N ARG A 372 25.17 25.71 -2.79
CA ARG A 372 25.09 25.24 -1.40
C ARG A 372 24.82 26.38 -0.44
N ASN A 373 23.99 26.14 0.56
CA ASN A 373 23.78 27.09 1.65
C ASN A 373 25.00 27.13 2.59
N ALA A 374 25.39 28.34 3.05
CA ALA A 374 26.49 28.58 3.97
C ALA A 374 26.06 29.24 5.29
N PRO A 375 25.23 28.59 6.14
CA PRO A 375 24.71 29.16 7.37
C PRO A 375 25.79 29.35 8.47
N THR A 376 26.89 28.62 8.40
CA THR A 376 27.97 28.67 9.41
C THR A 376 29.23 29.31 8.82
N LYS A 377 30.11 29.85 9.74
CA LYS A 377 31.40 30.43 9.36
C LYS A 377 32.29 29.40 8.62
N LEU A 378 32.35 28.17 9.13
CA LEU A 378 33.10 27.09 8.51
C LEU A 378 32.64 26.79 7.07
N MET A 379 31.34 26.80 6.80
CA MET A 379 30.80 26.59 5.45
C MET A 379 31.20 27.71 4.49
N LYS A 380 31.26 28.96 4.96
CA LYS A 380 31.77 30.09 4.19
C LYS A 380 33.26 29.93 3.87
N GLU A 381 34.06 29.49 4.84
CA GLU A 381 35.49 29.18 4.67
C GLU A 381 35.73 28.03 3.68
N LEU A 382 34.74 27.13 3.54
CA LEU A 382 34.72 26.04 2.56
C LEU A 382 34.10 26.46 1.19
N HIS A 383 33.97 27.77 0.95
CA HIS A 383 33.46 28.34 -0.33
C HIS A 383 32.03 27.96 -0.70
N TYR A 384 31.19 27.58 0.29
CA TYR A 384 29.77 27.27 0.04
C TYR A 384 29.02 28.56 -0.31
N GLY A 385 28.28 28.53 -1.42
CA GLY A 385 27.51 29.69 -1.92
C GLY A 385 28.37 30.78 -2.54
N GLU A 386 29.67 30.57 -2.70
CA GLU A 386 30.54 31.56 -3.36
C GLU A 386 30.15 31.72 -4.83
N GLY A 387 29.98 32.96 -5.27
CA GLY A 387 29.51 33.26 -6.62
C GLY A 387 28.00 33.07 -6.85
N TYR A 388 27.22 32.83 -5.78
CA TYR A 388 25.77 32.72 -5.92
C TYR A 388 25.15 34.08 -6.24
N GLU A 389 24.43 34.15 -7.38
CA GLU A 389 23.65 35.32 -7.79
C GLU A 389 22.18 35.10 -7.47
N TYR A 390 21.59 35.98 -6.67
CA TYR A 390 20.16 35.90 -6.38
C TYR A 390 19.35 36.46 -7.53
N ALA A 391 18.60 35.63 -8.21
CA ALA A 391 17.88 36.02 -9.44
C ALA A 391 16.95 37.21 -9.26
N HIS A 392 16.37 37.41 -8.05
CA HIS A 392 15.50 38.54 -7.77
C HIS A 392 16.22 39.90 -7.75
N ASP A 393 17.55 39.92 -7.61
CA ASP A 393 18.35 41.15 -7.63
C ASP A 393 18.69 41.60 -9.04
N THR A 394 18.47 40.72 -10.05
CA THR A 394 18.67 41.08 -11.47
C THR A 394 17.42 41.68 -12.08
N ALA A 395 17.60 42.56 -13.09
CA ALA A 395 16.48 43.22 -13.76
C ALA A 395 15.55 42.20 -14.45
N GLU A 396 16.11 41.20 -15.09
CA GLU A 396 15.38 40.19 -15.85
C GLU A 396 14.90 39.02 -14.97
N LYS A 397 15.24 39.02 -13.67
CA LYS A 397 14.99 37.91 -12.73
C LYS A 397 15.57 36.57 -13.19
N LEU A 398 16.72 36.63 -13.86
CA LEU A 398 17.44 35.49 -14.40
C LEU A 398 18.92 35.53 -14.00
N THR A 399 19.54 34.38 -13.87
CA THR A 399 21.00 34.24 -13.72
C THR A 399 21.55 33.23 -14.70
N ALA A 400 22.84 33.33 -15.02
CA ALA A 400 23.51 32.41 -15.95
C ALA A 400 24.27 31.28 -15.23
N MET A 401 24.10 31.15 -13.89
CA MET A 401 24.79 30.15 -13.09
C MET A 401 24.54 28.72 -13.58
N GLN A 402 25.53 27.87 -13.39
CA GLN A 402 25.42 26.42 -13.56
C GLN A 402 24.84 25.80 -12.30
N CYS A 403 23.65 25.20 -12.39
CA CYS A 403 22.97 24.56 -11.26
C CYS A 403 23.07 23.03 -11.30
N LEU A 404 23.39 22.44 -12.43
CA LEU A 404 23.67 21.00 -12.53
C LEU A 404 25.14 20.72 -12.14
N PRO A 405 25.47 19.52 -11.64
CA PRO A 405 26.83 19.07 -11.51
C PRO A 405 27.61 19.21 -12.84
N ASP A 406 28.92 19.40 -12.78
CA ASP A 406 29.73 19.63 -13.99
C ASP A 406 29.66 18.44 -14.97
N SER A 407 29.53 17.23 -14.48
CA SER A 407 29.34 15.99 -15.25
C SER A 407 28.02 16.00 -16.07
N LEU A 408 27.05 16.81 -15.66
CA LEU A 408 25.74 16.97 -16.29
C LEU A 408 25.55 18.36 -16.92
N ALA A 409 26.62 19.14 -17.04
CA ALA A 409 26.55 20.49 -17.60
C ALA A 409 25.94 20.47 -19.00
N GLY A 410 24.98 21.36 -19.23
CA GLY A 410 24.29 21.48 -20.54
C GLY A 410 23.24 20.40 -20.81
N LYS A 411 23.04 19.42 -19.93
CA LYS A 411 21.99 18.41 -20.10
C LYS A 411 20.60 19.03 -19.97
N LYS A 412 19.68 18.59 -20.85
CA LYS A 412 18.29 19.05 -20.86
C LYS A 412 17.37 17.87 -20.63
N TYR A 413 16.65 17.89 -19.53
CA TYR A 413 15.65 16.88 -19.19
C TYR A 413 14.26 17.26 -19.72
N TYR A 414 13.78 18.46 -19.38
CA TYR A 414 12.48 18.94 -19.84
C TYR A 414 12.57 19.52 -21.24
N ARG A 415 11.79 18.93 -22.14
CA ARG A 415 11.68 19.34 -23.55
C ARG A 415 10.20 19.54 -23.87
N PRO A 416 9.69 20.79 -23.73
CA PRO A 416 8.29 21.07 -23.98
C PRO A 416 7.90 20.79 -25.43
N THR A 417 6.68 20.29 -25.60
CA THR A 417 6.07 20.04 -26.89
C THR A 417 5.48 21.33 -27.47
N GLU A 418 4.72 21.21 -28.56
CA GLU A 418 3.97 22.34 -29.15
C GLU A 418 2.47 22.26 -28.83
N GLN A 419 2.11 21.33 -27.90
CA GLN A 419 0.72 21.11 -27.56
C GLN A 419 0.25 22.08 -26.46
N GLY A 420 -0.93 22.66 -26.68
CA GLY A 420 -1.58 23.52 -25.68
C GLY A 420 -0.68 24.68 -25.20
N SER A 421 -0.59 24.82 -23.86
CA SER A 421 0.23 25.89 -23.25
C SER A 421 1.74 25.61 -23.30
N GLU A 422 2.18 24.38 -23.60
CA GLU A 422 3.62 24.10 -23.75
C GLU A 422 4.30 24.84 -24.91
N ALA A 423 3.57 25.22 -25.95
CA ALA A 423 4.11 26.06 -27.01
C ALA A 423 4.66 27.40 -26.47
N ARG A 424 3.95 28.03 -25.50
CA ARG A 424 4.41 29.27 -24.84
C ARG A 424 5.59 28.99 -23.90
N VAL A 425 5.58 27.87 -23.20
CA VAL A 425 6.69 27.45 -22.33
C VAL A 425 7.95 27.23 -23.16
N LYS A 426 7.84 26.56 -24.30
CA LYS A 426 8.94 26.33 -25.27
C LYS A 426 9.58 27.62 -25.73
N GLU A 427 8.77 28.58 -26.14
CA GLU A 427 9.28 29.90 -26.59
C GLU A 427 9.95 30.63 -25.40
N ARG A 428 9.36 30.63 -24.22
CA ARG A 428 9.97 31.22 -23.03
C ARG A 428 11.32 30.59 -22.69
N LEU A 429 11.42 29.26 -22.73
CA LEU A 429 12.68 28.55 -22.53
C LEU A 429 13.75 28.95 -23.55
N ARG A 430 13.37 29.07 -24.83
CA ARG A 430 14.28 29.52 -25.89
C ARG A 430 14.85 30.90 -25.59
N GLN A 431 14.03 31.85 -25.17
CA GLN A 431 14.44 33.19 -24.78
C GLN A 431 15.41 33.19 -23.60
N ILE A 432 15.10 32.39 -22.56
CA ILE A 432 15.97 32.22 -21.38
C ILE A 432 17.33 31.63 -21.77
N GLU A 433 17.34 30.63 -22.62
CA GLU A 433 18.58 29.97 -23.08
C GLU A 433 19.44 30.95 -23.92
N ALA A 434 18.84 31.71 -24.81
CA ALA A 434 19.54 32.72 -25.57
C ALA A 434 20.18 33.78 -24.65
N TRP A 435 19.40 34.29 -23.69
CA TRP A 435 19.88 35.26 -22.70
C TRP A 435 21.05 34.68 -21.84
N LYS A 436 20.94 33.45 -21.39
CA LYS A 436 22.03 32.76 -20.66
C LYS A 436 23.28 32.57 -21.50
N ALA A 437 23.13 32.22 -22.77
CA ALA A 437 24.25 32.02 -23.69
C ALA A 437 25.04 33.30 -23.95
N GLU A 438 24.36 34.46 -24.08
CA GLU A 438 25.01 35.75 -24.22
C GLU A 438 25.84 36.16 -23.01
N ARG A 439 25.32 35.86 -21.79
CA ARG A 439 26.00 36.21 -20.55
C ARG A 439 27.17 35.29 -20.18
N ARG A 440 27.15 34.03 -20.60
CA ARG A 440 28.27 33.10 -20.43
C ARG A 440 29.45 33.38 -21.37
N LYS A 441 29.26 34.18 -22.42
CA LYS A 441 30.32 34.61 -23.32
C LYS A 441 31.05 35.88 -22.87
N LYS A 442 30.48 36.61 -21.94
CA LYS A 442 31.06 37.77 -21.26
C LYS A 442 31.76 37.34 -19.97
#